data_80c099d62715b1952dea6d4922ec2754
#
_entry.id   80c099d62715b1952dea6d4922ec2754
#
_cell.length_a   1.000
_cell.length_b   1.000
_cell.length_c   1.000
_cell.angle_alpha   90.00
_cell.angle_beta   90.00
_cell.angle_gamma   90.00
#
_symmetry.space_group_name_H-M   'P 1'
#
loop_
_entity.id
_entity.type
_entity.pdbx_description
1 polymer ?
#
loop_
_entity_poly.entity_id
_entity_poly.type
_entity_poly.pdbx_seq_one_letter_code
_entity_poly.pdbx_strand_id
1 'polypeptide(L)'
;MTFCPRFSRRVSECESIIAYEFNSKSLCAQALNTAADSMSVCVLDGSIKKIPKNDRLAVYGDAAAAAYLCSLWIKGGLPKPDSQDCWTTLRRDLISNDNLTRVGREHGLDKCINMNGGTTRVSSGMVATALEAILGAVEIDGGRDALARVMKHLGLTEHALLGSVKFFPLDNLTHLICIGAFSAAMEFPRRPRPVIPGFA
;
A
#
# COMPACT_ATOMS: atom_id res chain seq x y z
N MET A 1 -3.66 -4.29 31.77
CA MET A 1 -2.85 -3.54 30.79
C MET A 1 -1.67 -4.42 30.39
N THR A 2 -1.58 -4.80 29.13
CA THR A 2 -0.45 -5.61 28.66
C THR A 2 0.68 -4.65 28.33
N PHE A 3 1.64 -4.52 29.20
CA PHE A 3 2.87 -3.79 28.97
C PHE A 3 3.76 -4.65 28.07
N CYS A 4 4.01 -4.25 26.84
CA CYS A 4 4.91 -4.95 25.93
C CYS A 4 6.22 -4.17 25.75
N PRO A 5 7.25 -4.39 26.60
CA PRO A 5 8.54 -3.70 26.47
C PRO A 5 9.27 -3.99 25.15
N ARG A 6 8.86 -5.06 24.46
CA ARG A 6 9.45 -5.49 23.18
C ARG A 6 8.80 -4.85 21.95
N PHE A 7 7.80 -3.97 22.14
CA PHE A 7 7.04 -3.43 21.00
C PHE A 7 7.90 -2.50 20.13
N SER A 8 8.73 -1.67 20.75
CA SER A 8 9.67 -0.80 20.03
C SER A 8 10.61 -1.60 19.12
N ARG A 9 11.09 -2.76 19.60
CA ARG A 9 11.91 -3.66 18.79
C ARG A 9 11.14 -4.21 17.58
N ARG A 10 9.87 -4.58 17.75
CA ARG A 10 9.03 -5.07 16.66
C ARG A 10 8.78 -4.01 15.58
N VAL A 11 8.66 -2.75 15.97
CA VAL A 11 8.58 -1.63 15.03
C VAL A 11 9.86 -1.56 14.19
N SER A 12 11.03 -1.57 14.80
CA SER A 12 12.31 -1.54 14.08
C SER A 12 12.53 -2.78 13.19
N GLU A 13 12.10 -3.96 13.66
CA GLU A 13 12.14 -5.19 12.86
C GLU A 13 11.21 -5.07 11.63
N CYS A 14 10.00 -4.55 11.80
CA CYS A 14 9.05 -4.32 10.70
C CYS A 14 9.64 -3.34 9.67
N GLU A 15 10.20 -2.22 10.12
CA GLU A 15 10.84 -1.22 9.25
C GLU A 15 11.97 -1.83 8.41
N SER A 16 12.80 -2.65 9.04
CA SER A 16 13.86 -3.38 8.33
C SER A 16 13.30 -4.33 7.26
N ILE A 17 12.22 -5.05 7.60
CA ILE A 17 11.60 -6.04 6.69
C ILE A 17 10.98 -5.34 5.47
N ILE A 18 10.27 -4.23 5.67
CA ILE A 18 9.59 -3.54 4.57
C ILE A 18 10.47 -2.51 3.84
N ALA A 19 11.73 -2.36 4.27
CA ALA A 19 12.68 -1.37 3.76
C ALA A 19 12.12 0.08 3.78
N TYR A 20 11.39 0.43 4.85
CA TYR A 20 10.83 1.76 5.06
C TYR A 20 10.94 2.18 6.51
N GLU A 21 11.51 3.34 6.77
CA GLU A 21 11.61 3.95 8.08
C GLU A 21 10.49 4.97 8.28
N PHE A 22 9.63 4.75 9.30
CA PHE A 22 8.53 5.65 9.60
C PHE A 22 9.02 6.94 10.27
N ASN A 23 8.52 8.07 9.80
CA ASN A 23 8.61 9.34 10.52
C ASN A 23 7.82 9.27 11.82
N SER A 24 6.63 8.69 11.77
CA SER A 24 5.79 8.43 12.95
C SER A 24 5.83 6.95 13.33
N LYS A 25 6.70 6.57 14.26
CA LYS A 25 6.78 5.19 14.78
C LYS A 25 5.45 4.71 15.37
N SER A 26 4.58 5.61 15.80
CA SER A 26 3.25 5.28 16.32
C SER A 26 2.31 4.71 15.24
N LEU A 27 2.45 5.12 13.97
CA LEU A 27 1.70 4.54 12.86
C LEU A 27 2.10 3.08 12.62
N CYS A 28 3.40 2.79 12.59
CA CYS A 28 3.89 1.41 12.50
C CYS A 28 3.40 0.58 13.69
N ALA A 29 3.51 1.11 14.91
CA ALA A 29 3.03 0.45 16.10
C ALA A 29 1.52 0.12 16.02
N GLN A 30 0.71 1.05 15.53
CA GLN A 30 -0.72 0.81 15.32
C GLN A 30 -0.96 -0.26 14.24
N ALA A 31 -0.24 -0.22 13.13
CA ALA A 31 -0.37 -1.21 12.05
C ALA A 31 -0.10 -2.64 12.53
N LEU A 32 0.85 -2.81 13.44
CA LEU A 32 1.20 -4.10 14.02
C LEU A 32 0.25 -4.54 15.16
N ASN A 33 -0.67 -3.68 15.61
CA ASN A 33 -1.50 -3.97 16.79
C ASN A 33 -2.83 -4.61 16.41
N THR A 34 -2.94 -5.92 16.60
CA THR A 34 -4.19 -6.69 16.47
C THR A 34 -4.91 -6.90 17.80
N ALA A 35 -4.31 -6.46 18.90
CA ALA A 35 -4.92 -6.57 20.22
C ALA A 35 -6.04 -5.54 20.42
N ALA A 36 -6.99 -5.81 21.31
CA ALA A 36 -8.10 -4.90 21.59
C ALA A 36 -7.62 -3.52 22.08
N ASP A 37 -8.34 -2.48 21.69
CA ASP A 37 -7.96 -1.06 21.89
C ASP A 37 -7.58 -0.65 23.31
N SER A 38 -8.15 -1.31 24.33
CA SER A 38 -7.87 -1.00 25.74
C SER A 38 -6.63 -1.71 26.31
N MET A 39 -6.04 -2.63 25.53
CA MET A 39 -5.05 -3.60 26.06
C MET A 39 -3.62 -3.29 25.62
N SER A 40 -3.41 -2.42 24.66
CA SER A 40 -2.09 -2.19 24.08
C SER A 40 -1.53 -0.83 24.46
N VAL A 41 -0.38 -0.85 25.09
CA VAL A 41 0.46 0.33 25.31
C VAL A 41 1.87 0.00 24.80
N CYS A 42 2.53 0.99 24.23
CA CYS A 42 3.93 0.89 23.87
C CYS A 42 4.74 2.04 24.44
N VAL A 43 6.01 1.85 24.59
CA VAL A 43 6.96 2.92 24.89
C VAL A 43 7.57 3.35 23.57
N LEU A 44 7.29 4.57 23.16
CA LEU A 44 7.88 5.21 22.00
C LEU A 44 8.52 6.50 22.46
N ASP A 45 9.80 6.70 22.13
CA ASP A 45 10.56 7.89 22.50
C ASP A 45 10.51 8.19 24.01
N GLY A 46 10.58 7.15 24.84
CA GLY A 46 10.53 7.27 26.29
C GLY A 46 9.14 7.55 26.89
N SER A 47 8.10 7.70 26.07
CA SER A 47 6.73 7.97 26.49
C SER A 47 5.83 6.74 26.39
N ILE A 48 4.92 6.55 27.35
CA ILE A 48 3.90 5.50 27.28
C ILE A 48 2.72 6.01 26.45
N LYS A 49 2.44 5.31 25.34
CA LYS A 49 1.32 5.64 24.44
C LYS A 49 0.35 4.47 24.34
N LYS A 50 -0.95 4.77 24.36
CA LYS A 50 -1.99 3.82 23.98
C LYS A 50 -1.95 3.64 22.45
N ILE A 51 -1.98 2.40 22.01
CA ILE A 51 -1.97 2.06 20.60
C ILE A 51 -3.35 1.51 20.22
N PRO A 52 -4.09 2.19 19.31
CA PRO A 52 -5.35 1.67 18.79
C PRO A 52 -5.15 0.37 18.03
N LYS A 53 -6.22 -0.38 17.86
CA LYS A 53 -6.23 -1.56 16.98
C LYS A 53 -6.05 -1.13 15.51
N ASN A 54 -5.53 -2.02 14.69
CA ASN A 54 -5.16 -1.75 13.31
C ASN A 54 -6.30 -1.74 12.29
N ASP A 55 -7.54 -2.06 12.68
CA ASP A 55 -8.68 -2.25 11.75
C ASP A 55 -8.88 -1.08 10.77
N ARG A 56 -8.83 0.18 11.26
CA ARG A 56 -9.02 1.35 10.40
C ARG A 56 -7.89 1.55 9.41
N LEU A 57 -6.66 1.29 9.83
CA LEU A 57 -5.49 1.35 8.94
C LEU A 57 -5.54 0.24 7.88
N ALA A 58 -6.03 -0.95 8.24
CA ALA A 58 -6.19 -2.05 7.30
C ALA A 58 -7.20 -1.71 6.19
N VAL A 59 -8.38 -1.20 6.55
CA VAL A 59 -9.38 -0.74 5.57
C VAL A 59 -8.81 0.32 4.64
N TYR A 60 -8.07 1.28 5.19
CA TYR A 60 -7.43 2.31 4.38
C TYR A 60 -6.35 1.74 3.47
N GLY A 61 -5.53 0.82 3.99
CA GLY A 61 -4.44 0.20 3.25
C GLY A 61 -4.90 -0.69 2.10
N ASP A 62 -5.97 -1.49 2.27
CA ASP A 62 -6.59 -2.23 1.16
C ASP A 62 -7.02 -1.28 0.05
N ALA A 63 -7.71 -0.20 0.39
CA ALA A 63 -8.15 0.79 -0.59
C ALA A 63 -6.96 1.48 -1.30
N ALA A 64 -5.92 1.85 -0.56
CA ALA A 64 -4.73 2.52 -1.08
C ALA A 64 -3.93 1.61 -2.02
N ALA A 65 -3.69 0.35 -1.60
CA ALA A 65 -3.01 -0.65 -2.41
C ALA A 65 -3.80 -0.95 -3.69
N ALA A 66 -5.13 -1.13 -3.58
CA ALA A 66 -6.00 -1.35 -4.73
C ALA A 66 -5.96 -0.17 -5.71
N ALA A 67 -6.05 1.07 -5.22
CA ALA A 67 -5.97 2.27 -6.05
C ALA A 67 -4.60 2.42 -6.73
N TYR A 68 -3.52 2.06 -6.04
CA TYR A 68 -2.18 2.06 -6.63
C TYR A 68 -2.06 1.02 -7.76
N LEU A 69 -2.44 -0.24 -7.51
CA LEU A 69 -2.42 -1.31 -8.53
C LEU A 69 -3.31 -0.97 -9.72
N CYS A 70 -4.50 -0.42 -9.49
CA CYS A 70 -5.40 0.03 -10.55
C CYS A 70 -4.72 1.09 -11.42
N SER A 71 -3.99 2.03 -10.81
CA SER A 71 -3.23 3.05 -11.55
C SER A 71 -2.09 2.47 -12.40
N LEU A 72 -1.42 1.42 -11.92
CA LEU A 72 -0.40 0.70 -12.69
C LEU A 72 -1.03 -0.04 -13.88
N TRP A 73 -2.16 -0.71 -13.65
CA TRP A 73 -2.88 -1.42 -14.69
C TRP A 73 -3.34 -0.49 -15.81
N ILE A 74 -3.92 0.68 -15.48
CA ILE A 74 -4.33 1.68 -16.46
C ILE A 74 -3.13 2.23 -17.25
N LYS A 75 -2.00 2.46 -16.59
CA LYS A 75 -0.78 3.00 -17.22
C LYS A 75 0.01 1.95 -18.00
N GLY A 76 -0.19 0.68 -17.73
CA GLY A 76 0.61 -0.41 -18.28
C GLY A 76 0.49 -0.63 -19.79
N GLY A 77 -0.47 0.02 -20.46
CA GLY A 77 -0.54 0.13 -21.91
C GLY A 77 -0.61 -1.21 -22.67
N LEU A 78 -0.91 -2.32 -21.99
CA LEU A 78 -1.03 -3.61 -22.67
C LEU A 78 -2.23 -3.57 -23.63
N PRO A 79 -2.04 -3.94 -24.92
CA PRO A 79 -3.12 -4.08 -25.86
C PRO A 79 -3.97 -5.30 -25.47
N LYS A 80 -5.01 -5.03 -24.67
CA LYS A 80 -6.05 -5.99 -24.22
C LYS A 80 -5.61 -7.05 -23.18
N PRO A 81 -6.50 -7.37 -22.25
CA PRO A 81 -7.93 -7.09 -22.24
C PRO A 81 -8.31 -6.00 -21.22
N ASP A 82 -9.00 -4.98 -21.67
CA ASP A 82 -9.69 -3.99 -20.84
C ASP A 82 -10.90 -4.59 -20.11
N SER A 83 -10.81 -5.84 -19.64
CA SER A 83 -11.92 -6.48 -19.01
C SER A 83 -11.85 -6.31 -17.50
N GLN A 84 -12.99 -6.12 -16.88
CA GLN A 84 -13.19 -6.16 -15.44
C GLN A 84 -12.57 -7.44 -14.82
N ASP A 85 -12.49 -8.53 -15.58
CA ASP A 85 -11.89 -9.79 -15.17
C ASP A 85 -10.39 -9.68 -14.92
N CYS A 86 -9.67 -8.84 -15.68
CA CYS A 86 -8.25 -8.58 -15.45
C CYS A 86 -8.00 -7.89 -14.13
N TRP A 87 -8.82 -6.89 -13.80
CA TRP A 87 -8.74 -6.21 -12.51
C TRP A 87 -9.05 -7.16 -11.36
N THR A 88 -10.09 -7.97 -11.50
CA THR A 88 -10.45 -8.98 -10.51
C THR A 88 -9.31 -9.98 -10.28
N THR A 89 -8.67 -10.42 -11.36
CA THR A 89 -7.50 -11.32 -11.31
C THR A 89 -6.32 -10.65 -10.61
N LEU A 90 -5.95 -9.43 -10.98
CA LEU A 90 -4.88 -8.67 -10.33
C LEU A 90 -5.12 -8.52 -8.83
N ARG A 91 -6.33 -8.16 -8.44
CA ARG A 91 -6.72 -7.99 -7.04
C ARG A 91 -6.59 -9.30 -6.26
N ARG A 92 -7.12 -10.39 -6.84
CA ARG A 92 -7.04 -11.73 -6.23
C ARG A 92 -5.60 -12.18 -6.06
N ASP A 93 -4.78 -12.01 -7.08
CA ASP A 93 -3.43 -12.59 -7.11
C ASP A 93 -2.42 -11.76 -6.30
N LEU A 94 -2.61 -10.44 -6.18
CA LEU A 94 -1.64 -9.55 -5.52
C LEU A 94 -2.05 -9.13 -4.10
N ILE A 95 -3.32 -8.82 -3.86
CA ILE A 95 -3.78 -8.24 -2.58
C ILE A 95 -4.95 -8.99 -1.94
N SER A 96 -5.19 -10.26 -2.30
CA SER A 96 -6.09 -11.10 -1.52
C SER A 96 -5.49 -11.42 -0.15
N ASN A 97 -6.36 -11.72 0.82
CA ASN A 97 -5.94 -12.13 2.17
C ASN A 97 -4.98 -13.32 2.14
N ASP A 98 -5.17 -14.27 1.22
CA ASP A 98 -4.31 -15.44 1.08
C ASP A 98 -2.90 -15.03 0.62
N ASN A 99 -2.80 -14.19 -0.42
CA ASN A 99 -1.49 -13.71 -0.88
C ASN A 99 -0.83 -12.79 0.14
N LEU A 100 -1.56 -11.87 0.77
CA LEU A 100 -1.01 -11.02 1.83
C LEU A 100 -0.53 -11.84 3.03
N THR A 101 -1.25 -12.92 3.39
CA THR A 101 -0.80 -13.85 4.43
C THR A 101 0.49 -14.55 4.03
N ARG A 102 0.59 -15.05 2.79
CA ARG A 102 1.80 -15.68 2.26
C ARG A 102 2.99 -14.73 2.32
N VAL A 103 2.84 -13.55 1.71
CA VAL A 103 3.89 -12.52 1.67
C VAL A 103 4.30 -12.09 3.09
N GLY A 104 3.33 -11.83 3.97
CA GLY A 104 3.61 -11.43 5.34
C GLY A 104 4.42 -12.49 6.12
N ARG A 105 4.16 -13.78 5.89
CA ARG A 105 4.91 -14.86 6.52
C ARG A 105 6.28 -15.09 5.88
N GLU A 106 6.38 -15.05 4.56
CA GLU A 106 7.65 -15.20 3.84
C GLU A 106 8.67 -14.13 4.26
N HIS A 107 8.21 -12.90 4.46
CA HIS A 107 9.04 -11.81 4.95
C HIS A 107 9.21 -11.80 6.49
N GLY A 108 8.48 -12.64 7.23
CA GLY A 108 8.58 -12.72 8.70
C GLY A 108 7.82 -11.62 9.44
N LEU A 109 6.91 -10.90 8.78
CA LEU A 109 6.08 -9.84 9.39
C LEU A 109 5.15 -10.37 10.49
N ASP A 110 4.75 -11.65 10.41
CA ASP A 110 3.96 -12.33 11.44
C ASP A 110 4.60 -12.27 12.83
N LYS A 111 5.94 -12.24 12.91
CA LYS A 111 6.70 -12.15 14.17
C LYS A 111 6.62 -10.77 14.82
N CYS A 112 6.34 -9.74 14.01
CA CYS A 112 6.20 -8.37 14.47
C CYS A 112 4.81 -8.06 15.05
N ILE A 113 3.80 -8.90 14.78
CA ILE A 113 2.40 -8.65 15.16
C ILE A 113 2.23 -8.69 16.68
N ASN A 114 1.55 -7.68 17.22
CA ASN A 114 1.13 -7.62 18.61
C ASN A 114 -0.27 -8.21 18.77
N MET A 115 -0.39 -9.20 19.66
CA MET A 115 -1.62 -9.93 19.94
C MET A 115 -2.09 -9.74 21.38
N ASN A 116 -3.34 -10.07 21.64
CA ASN A 116 -3.84 -10.22 23.01
C ASN A 116 -3.04 -11.28 23.78
N GLY A 117 -2.81 -11.07 25.06
CA GLY A 117 -2.00 -11.97 25.90
C GLY A 117 -2.50 -13.42 26.01
N GLY A 118 -3.78 -13.67 25.66
CA GLY A 118 -4.33 -15.04 25.61
C GLY A 118 -4.22 -15.71 24.23
N THR A 119 -3.77 -14.99 23.21
CA THR A 119 -3.63 -15.52 21.84
C THR A 119 -2.25 -16.16 21.69
N THR A 120 -2.22 -17.46 21.40
CA THR A 120 -0.97 -18.24 21.30
C THR A 120 -0.37 -18.30 19.89
N ARG A 121 -1.17 -18.03 18.85
CA ARG A 121 -0.76 -18.12 17.45
C ARG A 121 -1.32 -16.96 16.62
N VAL A 122 -0.49 -16.44 15.72
CA VAL A 122 -0.93 -15.48 14.72
C VAL A 122 -1.75 -16.20 13.64
N SER A 123 -3.02 -15.84 13.47
CA SER A 123 -3.87 -16.39 12.40
C SER A 123 -3.53 -15.79 11.04
N SER A 124 -3.96 -16.46 9.96
CA SER A 124 -3.81 -15.93 8.58
C SER A 124 -4.48 -14.56 8.42
N GLY A 125 -5.69 -14.40 8.95
CA GLY A 125 -6.39 -13.11 8.91
C GLY A 125 -5.64 -12.01 9.65
N MET A 126 -5.00 -12.31 10.79
CA MET A 126 -4.19 -11.31 11.51
C MET A 126 -2.98 -10.85 10.69
N VAL A 127 -2.35 -11.77 9.94
CA VAL A 127 -1.20 -11.43 9.07
C VAL A 127 -1.66 -10.55 7.91
N ALA A 128 -2.74 -10.93 7.21
CA ALA A 128 -3.29 -10.14 6.11
C ALA A 128 -3.69 -8.74 6.57
N THR A 129 -4.50 -8.64 7.64
CA THR A 129 -4.93 -7.34 8.21
C THR A 129 -3.74 -6.49 8.67
N ALA A 130 -2.70 -7.09 9.25
CA ALA A 130 -1.50 -6.34 9.64
C ALA A 130 -0.75 -5.81 8.42
N LEU A 131 -0.64 -6.60 7.35
CA LEU A 131 0.03 -6.15 6.12
C LEU A 131 -0.76 -5.03 5.42
N GLU A 132 -2.09 -5.15 5.32
CA GLU A 132 -2.94 -4.06 4.86
C GLU A 132 -2.72 -2.79 5.69
N ALA A 133 -2.73 -2.93 7.03
CA ALA A 133 -2.52 -1.80 7.92
C ALA A 133 -1.13 -1.17 7.78
N ILE A 134 -0.09 -1.97 7.53
CA ILE A 134 1.27 -1.48 7.24
C ILE A 134 1.27 -0.66 5.95
N LEU A 135 0.64 -1.14 4.88
CA LEU A 135 0.54 -0.40 3.62
C LEU A 135 -0.19 0.93 3.81
N GLY A 136 -1.28 0.92 4.58
CA GLY A 136 -2.01 2.15 4.93
C GLY A 136 -1.19 3.12 5.77
N ALA A 137 -0.45 2.62 6.76
CA ALA A 137 0.43 3.42 7.59
C ALA A 137 1.57 4.06 6.77
N VAL A 138 2.17 3.30 5.84
CA VAL A 138 3.23 3.80 4.94
C VAL A 138 2.71 4.93 4.06
N GLU A 139 1.50 4.79 3.48
CA GLU A 139 0.95 5.86 2.65
C GLU A 139 0.63 7.12 3.45
N ILE A 140 0.09 6.98 4.66
CA ILE A 140 -0.18 8.13 5.54
C ILE A 140 1.11 8.84 5.94
N ASP A 141 2.17 8.09 6.22
CA ASP A 141 3.44 8.63 6.72
C ASP A 141 4.34 9.20 5.62
N GLY A 142 4.41 8.52 4.47
CA GLY A 142 5.37 8.83 3.40
C GLY A 142 4.75 9.04 2.01
N GLY A 143 3.42 8.98 1.93
CA GLY A 143 2.68 9.21 0.68
C GLY A 143 2.78 8.05 -0.31
N ARG A 144 2.20 8.29 -1.49
CA ARG A 144 2.04 7.27 -2.54
C ARG A 144 3.35 6.68 -3.06
N ASP A 145 4.40 7.48 -3.11
CA ASP A 145 5.71 7.02 -3.57
C ASP A 145 6.37 6.06 -2.56
N ALA A 146 6.15 6.28 -1.27
CA ALA A 146 6.58 5.36 -0.23
C ALA A 146 5.81 4.04 -0.31
N LEU A 147 4.47 4.10 -0.44
CA LEU A 147 3.64 2.92 -0.67
C LEU A 147 4.11 2.12 -1.90
N ALA A 148 4.38 2.80 -3.01
CA ALA A 148 4.85 2.18 -4.24
C ALA A 148 6.16 1.40 -4.03
N ARG A 149 7.13 1.99 -3.33
CA ARG A 149 8.41 1.34 -3.02
C ARG A 149 8.22 0.11 -2.14
N VAL A 150 7.41 0.22 -1.09
CA VAL A 150 7.14 -0.90 -0.17
C VAL A 150 6.39 -2.02 -0.88
N MET A 151 5.36 -1.73 -1.66
CA MET A 151 4.63 -2.75 -2.43
C MET A 151 5.54 -3.46 -3.43
N LYS A 152 6.44 -2.72 -4.10
CA LYS A 152 7.44 -3.32 -5.00
C LYS A 152 8.43 -4.20 -4.24
N HIS A 153 8.95 -3.72 -3.11
CA HIS A 153 9.89 -4.48 -2.26
C HIS A 153 9.29 -5.81 -1.78
N LEU A 154 7.99 -5.82 -1.45
CA LEU A 154 7.26 -7.01 -1.02
C LEU A 154 6.75 -7.89 -2.18
N GLY A 155 7.07 -7.56 -3.45
CA GLY A 155 6.62 -8.31 -4.62
C GLY A 155 5.13 -8.15 -4.95
N LEU A 156 4.44 -7.20 -4.34
CA LEU A 156 3.00 -6.96 -4.53
C LEU A 156 2.66 -6.19 -5.83
N THR A 157 3.65 -5.97 -6.69
CA THR A 157 3.47 -5.29 -8.00
C THR A 157 3.96 -6.15 -9.16
N GLU A 158 4.33 -7.41 -8.89
CA GLU A 158 4.87 -8.32 -9.89
C GLU A 158 3.76 -9.22 -10.45
N HIS A 159 3.22 -8.84 -11.60
CA HIS A 159 2.18 -9.61 -12.27
C HIS A 159 2.22 -9.41 -13.78
N ALA A 160 1.96 -10.47 -14.56
CA ALA A 160 1.98 -10.44 -16.02
C ALA A 160 1.03 -9.38 -16.62
N LEU A 161 -0.12 -9.16 -15.98
CA LEU A 161 -1.11 -8.16 -16.39
C LEU A 161 -0.71 -6.70 -16.10
N LEU A 162 0.35 -6.45 -15.34
CA LEU A 162 0.87 -5.10 -15.11
C LEU A 162 1.92 -4.69 -16.13
N GLY A 163 2.34 -5.64 -17.01
CA GLY A 163 3.45 -5.45 -17.92
C GLY A 163 4.80 -5.36 -17.21
N SER A 164 5.86 -5.76 -17.86
CA SER A 164 7.20 -5.38 -17.40
C SER A 164 7.38 -3.92 -17.75
N VAL A 165 7.18 -3.02 -16.80
CA VAL A 165 7.67 -1.64 -16.93
C VAL A 165 9.18 -1.76 -16.96
N LYS A 166 9.75 -1.90 -18.17
CA LYS A 166 11.17 -1.69 -18.37
C LYS A 166 11.40 -0.22 -17.99
N PHE A 167 11.96 0.01 -16.84
CA PHE A 167 12.58 1.28 -16.51
C PHE A 167 13.69 1.46 -17.55
N PHE A 168 13.45 2.28 -18.54
CA PHE A 168 14.53 2.85 -19.32
C PHE A 168 15.19 3.88 -18.41
N PRO A 169 16.45 3.70 -18.04
CA PRO A 169 17.19 4.76 -17.40
C PRO A 169 17.20 5.96 -18.33
N LEU A 170 16.94 7.16 -17.80
CA LEU A 170 16.90 8.44 -18.53
C LEU A 170 18.27 8.88 -19.08
N ASP A 171 19.24 7.99 -19.18
CA ASP A 171 20.63 8.33 -19.50
C ASP A 171 21.00 8.29 -20.99
N ASN A 172 20.00 8.18 -21.90
CA ASN A 172 20.29 8.27 -23.33
C ASN A 172 19.30 9.16 -24.09
N LEU A 173 19.20 10.45 -23.69
CA LEU A 173 18.48 11.47 -24.44
C LEU A 173 19.43 12.30 -25.32
N THR A 174 20.35 11.65 -26.04
CA THR A 174 21.22 12.30 -27.03
C THR A 174 21.39 11.51 -28.30
N HIS A 175 20.35 10.93 -28.86
CA HIS A 175 20.32 10.56 -30.29
C HIS A 175 18.91 10.08 -30.67
N LEU A 176 18.00 10.98 -30.97
CA LEU A 176 16.97 10.82 -32.01
C LEU A 176 16.23 12.15 -32.25
N ILE A 177 16.97 13.16 -32.70
CA ILE A 177 16.37 14.21 -33.52
C ILE A 177 16.56 13.74 -34.95
N CYS A 178 15.52 13.27 -35.53
CA CYS A 178 15.14 13.26 -36.94
C CYS A 178 14.12 12.15 -37.16
N ILE A 179 12.87 12.52 -37.34
CA ILE A 179 11.99 12.18 -38.46
C ILE A 179 10.56 12.56 -38.08
N GLY A 180 10.04 13.54 -38.80
CA GLY A 180 8.65 13.57 -39.22
C GLY A 180 7.69 14.40 -38.36
N ALA A 181 7.56 15.65 -38.74
CA ALA A 181 6.38 16.47 -38.51
C ALA A 181 5.09 15.72 -38.83
N PHE A 182 4.17 15.70 -37.90
CA PHE A 182 2.74 15.66 -38.18
C PHE A 182 2.03 16.58 -37.18
N SER A 183 1.84 17.82 -37.64
CA SER A 183 0.90 18.77 -37.08
C SER A 183 -0.50 18.31 -37.46
N ALA A 184 -1.33 18.02 -36.48
CA ALA A 184 -2.76 18.03 -36.63
C ALA A 184 -3.35 18.55 -35.32
N ALA A 185 -3.71 19.83 -35.35
CA ALA A 185 -4.51 20.47 -34.33
C ALA A 185 -5.87 19.75 -34.24
N MET A 186 -6.13 19.06 -33.13
CA MET A 186 -7.48 18.69 -32.73
C MET A 186 -7.99 19.77 -31.77
N GLU A 187 -8.66 20.77 -32.33
CA GLU A 187 -9.52 21.63 -31.54
C GLU A 187 -10.70 20.82 -31.00
N PHE A 188 -10.75 20.64 -29.71
CA PHE A 188 -11.95 20.12 -29.05
C PHE A 188 -12.99 21.25 -28.96
N PRO A 189 -14.21 21.10 -29.51
CA PRO A 189 -15.28 22.06 -29.32
C PRO A 189 -15.64 22.15 -27.84
N ARG A 190 -15.54 23.33 -27.27
CA ARG A 190 -16.00 23.63 -25.90
C ARG A 190 -17.53 23.48 -25.85
N ARG A 191 -18.01 22.54 -25.03
CA ARG A 191 -19.45 22.45 -24.74
C ARG A 191 -19.89 23.73 -24.02
N PRO A 192 -21.02 24.35 -24.43
CA PRO A 192 -21.58 25.49 -23.71
C PRO A 192 -22.04 25.06 -22.32
N ARG A 193 -21.80 25.90 -21.31
CA ARG A 193 -22.28 25.69 -19.94
C ARG A 193 -23.80 25.74 -19.91
N PRO A 194 -24.48 24.85 -19.18
CA PRO A 194 -25.91 24.98 -18.98
C PRO A 194 -26.21 26.23 -18.16
N VAL A 195 -27.13 27.06 -18.69
CA VAL A 195 -27.68 28.21 -18.00
C VAL A 195 -28.68 27.70 -16.97
N ILE A 196 -28.39 27.91 -15.69
CA ILE A 196 -29.32 27.60 -14.60
C ILE A 196 -30.31 28.80 -14.53
N PRO A 197 -31.64 28.58 -14.68
CA PRO A 197 -32.62 29.64 -14.48
C PRO A 197 -32.62 30.09 -13.03
N GLY A 198 -32.56 31.42 -12.83
CA GLY A 198 -32.54 32.02 -11.51
C GLY A 198 -33.82 31.77 -10.73
N PHE A 199 -33.68 31.55 -9.42
CA PHE A 199 -34.75 31.70 -8.47
C PHE A 199 -35.02 33.18 -8.26
N ALA A 200 -36.27 33.60 -8.56
CA ALA A 200 -36.86 34.83 -8.08
C ALA A 200 -37.51 34.57 -6.73
#